data_171754dbcf8a3f5ecb83e74520f1910d
#
_entry.id   171754dbcf8a3f5ecb83e74520f1910d
#
_cell.length_a   1.000
_cell.length_b   1.000
_cell.length_c   1.000
_cell.angle_alpha   90.00
_cell.angle_beta   90.00
_cell.angle_gamma   90.00
#
_symmetry.space_group_name_H-M   'P 1'
#
loop_
_entity.id
_entity.type
_entity.pdbx_description
1 polymer ?
#
loop_
_entity_poly.entity_id
_entity_poly.type
_entity_poly.pdbx_seq_one_letter_code
_entity_poly.pdbx_strand_id
1 'polypeptide(L)'
;ANSGFAIPNAILGFTGKAFGKVTFNLSLNAAKSGAALLQQAWFDVALKESFRIRVGKFKTPFMHAYLTTLGETLFPVLPSSVAGGVLMPYDINAVKPSIATGFDLGVQIHGLINGKWNYQLGIFNGTGIDVNSATKGMCDDHKWLPQLLYSGRLVYMPKGEMPATQGNPNNLKEDKMQFGVS
;
A
#
# COMPACT_ATOMS: atom_id res chain seq x y z
N ALA A 1 25.62 4.36 20.31
CA ALA A 1 24.29 3.76 20.11
C ALA A 1 23.44 4.14 21.31
N ASN A 2 22.34 4.87 21.09
CA ASN A 2 21.39 5.17 22.17
C ASN A 2 20.55 3.89 22.40
N SER A 3 20.71 3.27 23.56
CA SER A 3 19.84 2.19 24.00
C SER A 3 18.62 2.81 24.70
N GLY A 4 17.41 2.53 24.22
CA GLY A 4 16.18 3.06 24.78
C GLY A 4 14.94 2.41 24.18
N PHE A 5 13.80 2.56 24.85
CA PHE A 5 12.49 2.15 24.32
C PHE A 5 12.00 3.19 23.32
N ALA A 6 11.35 2.73 22.23
CA ALA A 6 10.75 3.60 21.23
C ALA A 6 9.39 3.06 20.80
N ILE A 7 8.48 3.94 20.45
CA ILE A 7 7.21 3.61 19.80
C ILE A 7 7.31 3.98 18.32
N PRO A 8 7.66 3.05 17.43
CA PRO A 8 7.87 3.37 16.01
C PRO A 8 6.56 3.69 15.27
N ASN A 9 5.44 3.13 15.72
CA ASN A 9 4.13 3.34 15.13
C ASN A 9 3.05 3.36 16.21
N ALA A 10 2.13 4.32 16.12
CA ALA A 10 0.93 4.43 16.93
C ALA A 10 -0.24 4.76 15.99
N ILE A 11 -0.91 3.73 15.46
CA ILE A 11 -1.87 3.89 14.38
C ILE A 11 -3.29 3.89 14.95
N LEU A 12 -4.04 4.96 14.65
CA LEU A 12 -5.47 5.07 14.88
C LEU A 12 -6.17 5.01 13.53
N GLY A 13 -7.05 4.03 13.35
CA GLY A 13 -7.74 3.79 12.08
C GLY A 13 -9.25 3.78 12.23
N PHE A 14 -9.93 4.37 11.27
CA PHE A 14 -11.38 4.35 11.11
C PHE A 14 -11.72 3.76 9.75
N THR A 15 -12.47 2.67 9.76
CA THR A 15 -12.95 2.02 8.53
C THR A 15 -14.46 1.89 8.59
N GLY A 16 -15.14 2.18 7.50
CA GLY A 16 -16.58 2.09 7.43
C GLY A 16 -17.10 1.80 6.03
N LYS A 17 -18.41 1.53 5.97
CA LYS A 17 -19.14 1.37 4.71
C LYS A 17 -20.29 2.37 4.65
N ALA A 18 -20.45 2.99 3.49
CA ALA A 18 -21.53 3.91 3.20
C ALA A 18 -22.31 3.45 1.96
N PHE A 19 -23.62 3.64 1.95
CA PHE A 19 -24.51 3.33 0.82
C PHE A 19 -24.37 1.90 0.25
N GLY A 20 -23.87 0.95 1.06
CA GLY A 20 -23.67 -0.45 0.68
C GLY A 20 -22.55 -0.71 -0.34
N LYS A 21 -22.07 0.30 -1.06
CA LYS A 21 -21.09 0.16 -2.15
C LYS A 21 -19.77 0.89 -1.92
N VAL A 22 -19.75 1.84 -1.01
CA VAL A 22 -18.57 2.66 -0.73
C VAL A 22 -17.95 2.21 0.59
N THR A 23 -16.70 1.79 0.54
CA THR A 23 -15.88 1.55 1.73
C THR A 23 -14.91 2.71 1.87
N PHE A 24 -14.67 3.17 3.10
CA PHE A 24 -13.68 4.20 3.35
C PHE A 24 -12.74 3.78 4.48
N ASN A 25 -11.56 4.33 4.46
CA ASN A 25 -10.56 4.20 5.53
C ASN A 25 -9.89 5.55 5.77
N LEU A 26 -9.69 5.85 7.04
CA LEU A 26 -8.85 6.95 7.51
C LEU A 26 -7.91 6.39 8.58
N SER A 27 -6.61 6.47 8.37
CA SER A 27 -5.61 6.01 9.33
C SER A 27 -4.57 7.08 9.59
N LEU A 28 -4.39 7.38 10.87
CA LEU A 28 -3.40 8.33 11.39
C LEU A 28 -2.31 7.59 12.16
N ASN A 29 -1.06 7.97 11.98
CA ASN A 29 0.06 7.44 12.75
C ASN A 29 0.58 8.51 13.73
N ALA A 30 0.12 8.47 14.97
CA ALA A 30 0.46 9.44 16.01
C ALA A 30 1.96 9.44 16.42
N ALA A 31 2.73 8.43 16.02
CA ALA A 31 4.17 8.40 16.21
C ALA A 31 4.93 9.21 15.13
N LYS A 32 4.23 9.76 14.14
CA LYS A 32 4.79 10.54 13.05
C LYS A 32 4.27 11.98 13.08
N SER A 33 4.96 12.88 12.38
CA SER A 33 4.59 14.28 12.27
C SER A 33 4.46 14.71 10.81
N GLY A 34 3.94 15.92 10.58
CA GLY A 34 3.77 16.46 9.23
C GLY A 34 2.84 15.60 8.36
N ALA A 35 3.18 15.48 7.10
CA ALA A 35 2.38 14.72 6.13
C ALA A 35 2.33 13.21 6.42
N ALA A 36 3.33 12.67 7.11
CA ALA A 36 3.40 11.26 7.51
C ALA A 36 2.41 10.89 8.62
N LEU A 37 1.84 11.87 9.33
CA LEU A 37 0.74 11.67 10.27
C LEU A 37 -0.47 11.03 9.59
N LEU A 38 -0.83 11.49 8.38
CA LEU A 38 -1.88 10.89 7.57
C LEU A 38 -1.32 9.69 6.81
N GLN A 39 -1.47 8.49 7.37
CA GLN A 39 -0.95 7.28 6.75
C GLN A 39 -1.83 6.82 5.58
N GLN A 40 -3.15 6.78 5.77
CA GLN A 40 -4.10 6.41 4.71
C GLN A 40 -5.36 7.27 4.82
N ALA A 41 -5.90 7.63 3.67
CA ALA A 41 -7.23 8.24 3.53
C ALA A 41 -7.77 7.92 2.14
N TRP A 42 -8.72 6.98 2.05
CA TRP A 42 -9.22 6.54 0.75
C TRP A 42 -10.69 6.14 0.79
N PHE A 43 -11.30 6.22 -0.39
CA PHE A 43 -12.62 5.68 -0.69
C PHE A 43 -12.49 4.59 -1.73
N ASP A 44 -13.26 3.53 -1.58
CA ASP A 44 -13.30 2.38 -2.48
C ASP A 44 -14.75 2.12 -2.88
N VAL A 45 -15.06 2.32 -4.15
CA VAL A 45 -16.39 2.14 -4.71
C VAL A 45 -16.47 0.78 -5.40
N ALA A 46 -17.31 -0.11 -4.87
CA ALA A 46 -17.55 -1.42 -5.42
C ALA A 46 -18.71 -1.37 -6.44
N LEU A 47 -18.40 -1.30 -7.72
CA LEU A 47 -19.39 -1.43 -8.78
C LEU A 47 -19.80 -2.88 -9.00
N LYS A 48 -18.79 -3.76 -9.00
CA LYS A 48 -18.90 -5.23 -9.00
C LYS A 48 -17.75 -5.78 -8.15
N GLU A 49 -17.81 -7.05 -7.77
CA GLU A 49 -16.69 -7.73 -7.11
C GLU A 49 -15.43 -7.71 -7.99
N SER A 50 -15.62 -7.92 -9.28
CA SER A 50 -14.55 -7.88 -10.28
C SER A 50 -14.12 -6.48 -10.73
N PHE A 51 -14.81 -5.42 -10.30
CA PHE A 51 -14.48 -4.06 -10.71
C PHE A 51 -14.79 -3.05 -9.60
N ARG A 52 -13.74 -2.54 -9.02
CA ARG A 52 -13.76 -1.56 -7.93
C ARG A 52 -12.80 -0.42 -8.26
N ILE A 53 -13.14 0.76 -7.78
CA ILE A 53 -12.31 1.95 -7.96
C ILE A 53 -11.96 2.49 -6.57
N ARG A 54 -10.67 2.63 -6.30
CA ARG A 54 -10.14 3.25 -5.08
C ARG A 54 -9.48 4.57 -5.41
N VAL A 55 -9.77 5.59 -4.60
CA VAL A 55 -9.21 6.94 -4.74
C VAL A 55 -8.75 7.42 -3.37
N GLY A 56 -7.60 8.07 -3.33
CA GLY A 56 -7.05 8.66 -2.11
C GLY A 56 -5.60 8.29 -1.85
N LYS A 57 -5.18 8.35 -0.57
CA LYS A 57 -3.85 7.96 -0.11
C LYS A 57 -3.88 6.54 0.43
N PHE A 58 -3.18 5.62 -0.23
CA PHE A 58 -3.10 4.21 0.14
C PHE A 58 -1.80 3.57 -0.35
N LYS A 59 -1.54 2.33 0.04
CA LYS A 59 -0.36 1.58 -0.41
C LYS A 59 -0.41 1.35 -1.92
N THR A 60 0.66 1.70 -2.62
CA THR A 60 0.84 1.35 -4.04
C THR A 60 0.85 -0.17 -4.20
N PRO A 61 0.22 -0.73 -5.24
CA PRO A 61 0.11 -2.17 -5.45
C PRO A 61 1.44 -2.77 -5.95
N PHE A 62 2.43 -2.77 -5.07
CA PHE A 62 3.77 -3.28 -5.36
C PHE A 62 4.27 -4.11 -4.17
N MET A 63 4.83 -5.29 -4.43
CA MET A 63 5.33 -6.26 -3.47
C MET A 63 4.33 -6.74 -2.40
N HIS A 64 4.17 -8.05 -2.32
CA HIS A 64 3.31 -8.69 -1.32
C HIS A 64 3.72 -8.36 0.12
N ALA A 65 5.02 -8.43 0.43
CA ALA A 65 5.53 -8.16 1.76
C ALA A 65 5.23 -6.73 2.27
N TYR A 66 5.18 -5.76 1.35
CA TYR A 66 4.83 -4.38 1.69
C TYR A 66 3.32 -4.17 1.87
N LEU A 67 2.51 -4.88 1.07
CA LEU A 67 1.05 -4.80 1.16
C LEU A 67 0.51 -5.45 2.42
N THR A 68 1.21 -6.43 2.98
CA THR A 68 0.86 -7.06 4.26
C THR A 68 0.87 -6.03 5.40
N THR A 69 -0.13 -6.08 6.26
CA THR A 69 -0.22 -5.19 7.43
C THR A 69 0.80 -5.58 8.48
N LEU A 70 1.39 -4.62 9.19
CA LEU A 70 2.40 -4.90 10.22
C LEU A 70 1.93 -5.89 11.29
N GLY A 71 0.63 -5.87 11.63
CA GLY A 71 0.05 -6.83 12.59
C GLY A 71 -0.11 -8.25 12.02
N GLU A 72 0.07 -8.44 10.73
CA GLU A 72 -0.10 -9.72 10.02
C GLU A 72 1.25 -10.26 9.49
N THR A 73 2.35 -9.59 9.83
CA THR A 73 3.71 -10.02 9.53
C THR A 73 4.23 -10.95 10.61
N LEU A 74 5.04 -11.93 10.23
CA LEU A 74 5.71 -12.85 11.18
C LEU A 74 6.81 -12.16 11.99
N PHE A 75 7.34 -11.06 11.47
CA PHE A 75 8.40 -10.30 12.11
C PHE A 75 7.95 -8.86 12.36
N PRO A 76 8.33 -8.26 13.48
CA PRO A 76 7.93 -6.89 13.84
C PRO A 76 8.54 -5.82 12.93
N VAL A 77 9.50 -6.20 12.10
CA VAL A 77 10.18 -5.30 11.15
C VAL A 77 10.08 -5.90 9.76
N LEU A 78 9.77 -5.07 8.77
CA LEU A 78 9.80 -5.47 7.37
C LEU A 78 11.22 -5.97 7.00
N PRO A 79 11.36 -6.99 6.14
CA PRO A 79 12.66 -7.45 5.68
C PRO A 79 13.51 -6.29 5.15
N SER A 80 14.81 -6.34 5.39
CA SER A 80 15.75 -5.28 5.00
C SER A 80 15.73 -4.98 3.50
N SER A 81 15.43 -5.97 2.66
CA SER A 81 15.22 -5.79 1.22
C SER A 81 14.01 -4.89 0.89
N VAL A 82 13.02 -4.86 1.76
CA VAL A 82 11.84 -3.99 1.68
C VAL A 82 12.12 -2.66 2.39
N ALA A 83 12.83 -2.70 3.52
CA ALA A 83 13.11 -1.55 4.36
C ALA A 83 14.33 -0.73 3.93
N GLY A 84 15.26 -1.33 3.20
CA GLY A 84 16.62 -0.77 3.14
C GLY A 84 17.14 -0.40 1.78
N GLY A 85 16.38 -0.38 0.69
CA GLY A 85 17.08 0.11 -0.45
C GLY A 85 16.53 -0.09 -1.86
N VAL A 86 15.66 -1.03 -2.10
CA VAL A 86 15.08 -1.18 -3.45
C VAL A 86 13.65 -0.69 -3.48
N LEU A 87 12.98 -0.67 -2.33
CA LEU A 87 11.52 -0.63 -2.25
C LEU A 87 10.98 0.32 -1.19
N MET A 88 11.86 1.00 -0.45
CA MET A 88 11.39 1.93 0.56
C MET A 88 11.14 3.31 0.01
N PRO A 89 10.14 3.97 0.64
CA PRO A 89 9.84 5.34 0.29
C PRO A 89 11.10 6.18 0.39
N TYR A 90 11.23 7.02 -0.57
CA TYR A 90 12.11 8.14 -0.66
C TYR A 90 12.59 8.61 0.72
N ASP A 91 13.82 8.34 1.03
CA ASP A 91 14.56 9.11 2.01
C ASP A 91 14.90 10.44 1.34
N ILE A 92 14.37 11.53 1.87
CA ILE A 92 14.65 12.91 1.43
C ILE A 92 16.15 13.19 1.28
N ASN A 93 16.99 12.43 1.98
CA ASN A 93 18.44 12.50 1.95
C ASN A 93 19.10 11.42 1.06
N ALA A 94 18.34 10.47 0.53
CA ALA A 94 18.89 9.46 -0.36
C ALA A 94 18.75 9.90 -1.82
N VAL A 95 19.85 10.03 -2.49
CA VAL A 95 19.99 10.46 -3.90
C VAL A 95 19.43 9.42 -4.90
N LYS A 96 18.75 8.38 -4.44
CA LYS A 96 18.22 7.30 -5.30
C LYS A 96 16.70 7.23 -5.22
N PRO A 97 15.98 7.35 -6.34
CA PRO A 97 14.55 7.12 -6.37
C PRO A 97 14.27 5.65 -6.01
N SER A 98 13.35 5.46 -5.07
CA SER A 98 12.80 4.14 -4.79
C SER A 98 11.85 3.72 -5.91
N ILE A 99 11.83 2.44 -6.27
CA ILE A 99 10.90 1.89 -7.28
C ILE A 99 9.45 1.94 -6.75
N ALA A 100 9.25 1.96 -5.43
CA ALA A 100 7.93 2.02 -4.82
C ALA A 100 7.84 3.16 -3.81
N THR A 101 6.77 3.94 -3.91
CA THR A 101 6.53 5.11 -3.05
C THR A 101 5.87 4.76 -1.72
N GLY A 102 5.47 3.51 -1.53
CA GLY A 102 4.80 3.09 -0.32
C GLY A 102 3.34 3.56 -0.26
N PHE A 103 3.00 4.44 0.68
CA PHE A 103 1.70 5.11 0.70
C PHE A 103 1.76 6.33 -0.21
N ASP A 104 0.83 6.43 -1.15
CA ASP A 104 0.81 7.54 -2.09
C ASP A 104 -0.61 7.94 -2.46
N LEU A 105 -0.75 9.16 -2.95
CA LEU A 105 -2.02 9.67 -3.49
C LEU A 105 -2.22 9.17 -4.91
N GLY A 106 -3.38 8.58 -5.17
CA GLY A 106 -3.65 8.07 -6.51
C GLY A 106 -5.05 7.52 -6.69
N VAL A 107 -5.23 6.94 -7.86
CA VAL A 107 -6.43 6.22 -8.27
C VAL A 107 -6.03 4.82 -8.69
N GLN A 108 -6.81 3.82 -8.27
CA GLN A 108 -6.58 2.43 -8.57
C GLN A 108 -7.88 1.77 -8.99
N ILE A 109 -7.84 0.99 -10.06
CA ILE A 109 -8.84 -0.02 -10.36
C ILE A 109 -8.37 -1.38 -9.88
N HIS A 110 -9.27 -2.15 -9.29
CA HIS A 110 -8.95 -3.46 -8.78
C HIS A 110 -10.18 -4.35 -8.70
N GLY A 111 -9.97 -5.63 -8.55
CA GLY A 111 -11.08 -6.57 -8.38
C GLY A 111 -10.65 -8.02 -8.32
N LEU A 112 -11.62 -8.87 -8.01
CA LEU A 112 -11.45 -10.31 -7.95
C LEU A 112 -12.29 -10.94 -9.06
N ILE A 113 -11.64 -11.65 -9.98
CA ILE A 113 -12.27 -12.32 -11.11
C ILE A 113 -12.35 -13.83 -10.81
N ASN A 114 -13.57 -14.36 -10.83
CA ASN A 114 -13.86 -15.79 -10.60
C ASN A 114 -13.28 -16.35 -9.29
N GLY A 115 -13.09 -15.52 -8.26
CA GLY A 115 -12.51 -15.92 -6.97
C GLY A 115 -11.05 -16.40 -7.04
N LYS A 116 -10.37 -16.21 -8.16
CA LYS A 116 -9.01 -16.74 -8.40
C LYS A 116 -8.01 -15.72 -8.87
N TRP A 117 -8.44 -14.69 -9.58
CA TRP A 117 -7.56 -13.68 -10.14
C TRP A 117 -7.81 -12.32 -9.44
N ASN A 118 -6.84 -11.85 -8.69
CA ASN A 118 -6.87 -10.49 -8.14
C ASN A 118 -5.97 -9.60 -8.97
N TYR A 119 -6.51 -8.50 -9.47
CA TYR A 119 -5.75 -7.51 -10.21
C TYR A 119 -5.85 -6.14 -9.55
N GLN A 120 -4.80 -5.37 -9.67
CA GLN A 120 -4.68 -4.01 -9.15
C GLN A 120 -3.87 -3.19 -10.15
N LEU A 121 -4.44 -2.11 -10.67
CA LEU A 121 -3.78 -1.20 -11.60
C LEU A 121 -4.00 0.22 -11.10
N GLY A 122 -2.96 0.99 -10.91
CA GLY A 122 -3.06 2.31 -10.32
C GLY A 122 -2.13 3.35 -10.92
N ILE A 123 -2.56 4.59 -10.78
CA ILE A 123 -1.81 5.79 -11.15
C ILE A 123 -1.68 6.64 -9.89
N PHE A 124 -0.47 7.03 -9.56
CA PHE A 124 -0.13 7.72 -8.32
C PHE A 124 0.75 8.94 -8.60
N ASN A 125 0.81 9.85 -7.64
CA ASN A 125 1.63 11.05 -7.75
C ASN A 125 3.15 10.75 -7.75
N GLY A 126 3.59 9.61 -7.21
CA GLY A 126 5.01 9.29 -7.07
C GLY A 126 5.72 10.06 -5.94
N THR A 127 4.98 10.69 -5.04
CA THR A 127 5.52 11.57 -3.99
C THR A 127 5.76 10.88 -2.66
N GLY A 128 5.17 9.70 -2.46
CA GLY A 128 5.35 8.89 -1.26
C GLY A 128 4.58 9.38 -0.03
N ILE A 129 4.93 8.79 1.13
CA ILE A 129 4.20 8.97 2.38
C ILE A 129 4.30 10.38 2.96
N ASP A 130 5.42 11.04 2.77
CA ASP A 130 5.73 12.31 3.42
C ASP A 130 5.11 13.52 2.72
N VAL A 131 4.35 13.29 1.65
CA VAL A 131 3.70 14.36 0.87
C VAL A 131 2.23 14.06 0.68
N ASN A 132 1.39 15.06 0.91
CA ASN A 132 -0.06 15.00 0.69
C ASN A 132 -0.51 15.87 -0.50
N SER A 133 0.42 16.22 -1.39
CA SER A 133 0.14 17.07 -2.55
C SER A 133 0.98 16.65 -3.76
N ALA A 134 0.57 17.05 -4.93
CA ALA A 134 1.26 16.79 -6.20
C ALA A 134 2.51 17.68 -6.44
N THR A 135 2.93 18.49 -5.46
CA THR A 135 3.90 19.58 -5.68
C THR A 135 5.35 19.17 -5.83
N LYS A 136 5.70 17.90 -5.57
CA LYS A 136 7.04 17.38 -5.86
C LYS A 136 6.93 15.94 -6.33
N GLY A 137 6.92 15.75 -7.62
CA GLY A 137 7.15 14.43 -8.23
C GLY A 137 8.59 13.98 -8.01
N MET A 138 8.84 12.70 -8.20
CA MET A 138 10.12 12.03 -7.99
C MET A 138 11.28 12.56 -8.87
N CYS A 139 11.01 13.48 -9.80
CA CYS A 139 12.01 14.09 -10.69
C CYS A 139 11.68 15.58 -10.89
N ASP A 140 12.38 16.43 -10.17
CA ASP A 140 12.18 17.88 -10.14
C ASP A 140 12.74 18.62 -11.39
N ASP A 141 13.44 17.94 -12.28
CA ASP A 141 14.21 18.59 -13.36
C ASP A 141 13.52 18.69 -14.72
N HIS A 142 12.31 18.13 -14.91
CA HIS A 142 11.64 18.14 -16.20
C HIS A 142 10.25 18.77 -16.15
N LYS A 143 10.19 20.03 -16.52
CA LYS A 143 9.06 20.97 -16.40
C LYS A 143 7.80 20.68 -17.24
N TRP A 144 7.67 19.56 -17.96
CA TRP A 144 6.65 19.45 -19.00
C TRP A 144 5.66 18.30 -18.91
N LEU A 145 5.87 17.32 -18.03
CA LEU A 145 4.91 16.26 -17.80
C LEU A 145 4.80 15.96 -16.30
N PRO A 146 3.59 15.86 -15.72
CA PRO A 146 3.43 15.33 -14.38
C PRO A 146 3.98 13.89 -14.39
N GLN A 147 5.05 13.65 -13.66
CA GLN A 147 5.62 12.31 -13.57
C GLN A 147 4.78 11.47 -12.62
N LEU A 148 3.78 10.83 -13.20
CA LEU A 148 2.92 9.92 -12.48
C LEU A 148 3.60 8.55 -12.37
N LEU A 149 3.46 7.93 -11.21
CA LEU A 149 3.84 6.55 -10.98
C LEU A 149 2.73 5.62 -11.46
N TYR A 150 3.05 4.72 -12.36
CA TYR A 150 2.16 3.64 -12.77
C TYR A 150 2.56 2.37 -12.04
N SER A 151 1.62 1.73 -11.38
CA SER A 151 1.87 0.50 -10.64
C SER A 151 0.78 -0.51 -10.94
N GLY A 152 1.17 -1.76 -11.11
CA GLY A 152 0.26 -2.85 -11.38
C GLY A 152 0.64 -4.12 -10.62
N ARG A 153 -0.37 -4.92 -10.27
CA ARG A 153 -0.19 -6.21 -9.63
C ARG A 153 -1.25 -7.18 -10.13
N LEU A 154 -0.81 -8.40 -10.42
CA LEU A 154 -1.69 -9.53 -10.76
C LEU A 154 -1.36 -10.71 -9.86
N VAL A 155 -2.38 -11.29 -9.24
CA VAL A 155 -2.23 -12.46 -8.34
C VAL A 155 -3.17 -13.56 -8.81
N TYR A 156 -2.63 -14.76 -8.97
CA TYR A 156 -3.40 -15.97 -9.26
C TYR A 156 -3.47 -16.86 -8.02
N MET A 157 -4.68 -17.25 -7.65
CA MET A 157 -5.00 -18.05 -6.47
C MET A 157 -5.77 -19.31 -6.88
N PRO A 158 -5.10 -20.39 -7.30
CA PRO A 158 -5.75 -21.58 -7.87
C PRO A 158 -6.72 -22.26 -6.91
N LYS A 159 -6.44 -22.21 -5.61
CA LYS A 159 -7.26 -22.80 -4.54
C LYS A 159 -8.22 -21.79 -3.87
N GLY A 160 -8.61 -20.75 -4.60
CA GLY A 160 -9.48 -19.68 -4.10
C GLY A 160 -8.76 -18.58 -3.34
N GLU A 161 -9.51 -17.57 -2.94
CA GLU A 161 -8.98 -16.37 -2.29
C GLU A 161 -8.13 -16.70 -1.07
N MET A 162 -6.99 -16.03 -0.98
CA MET A 162 -6.06 -16.12 0.13
C MET A 162 -5.81 -14.71 0.69
N PRO A 163 -5.89 -14.51 2.00
CA PRO A 163 -5.55 -13.23 2.60
C PRO A 163 -4.08 -12.87 2.37
N ALA A 164 -3.80 -11.57 2.28
CA ALA A 164 -2.45 -11.05 2.11
C ALA A 164 -1.72 -11.02 3.46
N THR A 165 -1.59 -12.17 4.12
CA THR A 165 -0.92 -12.34 5.42
C THR A 165 0.35 -13.14 5.29
N GLN A 166 1.29 -12.96 6.21
CA GLN A 166 2.42 -13.87 6.38
C GLN A 166 2.05 -14.95 7.40
N GLY A 167 2.26 -16.20 7.03
CA GLY A 167 1.84 -17.34 7.85
C GLY A 167 0.33 -17.62 7.75
N ASN A 168 -0.21 -18.29 8.74
CA ASN A 168 -1.62 -18.70 8.81
C ASN A 168 -2.29 -18.18 10.11
N PRO A 169 -2.48 -16.84 10.27
CA PRO A 169 -3.02 -16.26 11.49
C PRO A 169 -4.49 -16.66 11.74
N ASN A 170 -5.21 -17.01 10.68
CA ASN A 170 -6.62 -17.42 10.75
C ASN A 170 -6.80 -18.93 10.95
N ASN A 171 -5.72 -19.67 11.16
CA ASN A 171 -5.72 -21.12 11.35
C ASN A 171 -6.52 -21.86 10.25
N LEU A 172 -6.31 -21.48 9.01
CA LEU A 172 -6.94 -22.12 7.86
C LEU A 172 -6.49 -23.58 7.79
N LYS A 173 -7.44 -24.49 7.74
CA LYS A 173 -7.19 -25.93 7.63
C LYS A 173 -6.89 -26.40 6.21
N GLU A 174 -7.06 -25.52 5.24
CA GLU A 174 -6.87 -25.82 3.82
C GLU A 174 -5.56 -25.23 3.33
N ASP A 175 -4.85 -25.99 2.52
CA ASP A 175 -3.67 -25.49 1.81
C ASP A 175 -4.08 -24.43 0.79
N LYS A 176 -3.58 -23.22 0.95
CA LYS A 176 -3.77 -22.11 0.03
C LYS A 176 -2.48 -21.82 -0.72
N MET A 177 -2.61 -21.34 -1.93
CA MET A 177 -1.49 -21.02 -2.81
C MET A 177 -1.79 -19.75 -3.61
N GLN A 178 -0.78 -18.90 -3.75
CA GLN A 178 -0.88 -17.73 -4.60
C GLN A 178 0.42 -17.48 -5.35
N PHE A 179 0.29 -17.00 -6.58
CA PHE A 179 1.38 -16.54 -7.43
C PHE A 179 1.10 -15.10 -7.82
N GLY A 180 2.05 -14.21 -7.64
CA GLY A 180 1.86 -12.79 -7.92
C GLY A 180 3.04 -12.18 -8.66
N VAL A 181 2.72 -11.19 -9.51
CA VAL A 181 3.67 -10.31 -10.18
C VAL A 181 3.24 -8.87 -9.96
N SER A 182 4.21 -8.01 -9.78
CA SER A 182 4.00 -6.56 -9.60
C SER A 182 5.00 -5.81 -10.44
#